data_3007e4a86b0cbac0f40f2d6319ce37e7
#
_entry.id   3007e4a86b0cbac0f40f2d6319ce37e7
#
_cell.length_a   1.000
_cell.length_b   1.000
_cell.length_c   1.000
_cell.angle_alpha   90.00
_cell.angle_beta   90.00
_cell.angle_gamma   90.00
#
_symmetry.space_group_name_H-M   'P 1'
#
loop_
_entity.id
_entity.type
_entity.pdbx_description
1 polymer ?
#
loop_
_entity_poly.entity_id
_entity_poly.type
_entity_poly.pdbx_seq_one_letter_code
_entity_poly.pdbx_strand_id
1 'polypeptide(L)'
;MKDEVTIGIIGVQGDIEENIAATKEALKHMQLKGTVEPVRYSEEIEKVDSLILPGGESTVISTLTAIQGGTLQTIRRLVSNGMPIMGTCAGMIMLSKRAYDRVVGETKQQLMGNLDIVVERNAFGRQNDSFEADLEIPTLGKNTFRGIFIRSPIVREVGDRVDKIAEFNNKIVAVKQQNIIGTAFHPELSGDDRLHRYFINIVLDFKKKQQ
;
A
#
# COMPACT_ATOMS: atom_id res chain seq x y z
N MET A 1 25.75 13.19 -3.81
CA MET A 1 25.58 11.77 -4.20
C MET A 1 24.15 11.62 -4.67
N LYS A 2 23.86 11.01 -5.84
CA LYS A 2 22.45 10.74 -6.21
C LYS A 2 21.92 9.77 -5.16
N ASP A 3 20.82 10.14 -4.53
CA ASP A 3 20.21 9.38 -3.44
C ASP A 3 19.81 7.99 -3.96
N GLU A 4 20.58 6.99 -3.57
CA GLU A 4 20.24 5.60 -3.81
C GLU A 4 19.14 5.22 -2.81
N VAL A 5 18.02 4.67 -3.30
CA VAL A 5 16.90 4.25 -2.46
C VAL A 5 16.79 2.73 -2.44
N THR A 6 16.46 2.18 -1.28
CA THR A 6 16.15 0.76 -1.13
C THR A 6 14.68 0.61 -0.74
N ILE A 7 13.90 -0.04 -1.61
CA ILE A 7 12.46 -0.24 -1.40
C ILE A 7 12.22 -1.73 -1.16
N GLY A 8 11.71 -2.06 0.02
CA GLY A 8 11.33 -3.43 0.38
C GLY A 8 9.88 -3.73 -0.03
N ILE A 9 9.68 -4.85 -0.72
CA ILE A 9 8.35 -5.40 -0.98
C ILE A 9 8.13 -6.51 0.05
N ILE A 10 7.05 -6.41 0.85
CA ILE A 10 6.75 -7.44 1.85
C ILE A 10 6.46 -8.77 1.16
N GLY A 11 7.40 -9.70 1.28
CA GLY A 11 7.50 -10.92 0.49
C GLY A 11 6.86 -12.15 1.12
N VAL A 12 5.77 -11.99 1.89
CA VAL A 12 5.13 -13.13 2.59
C VAL A 12 4.03 -13.80 1.76
N GLN A 13 3.24 -13.03 1.01
CA GLN A 13 2.18 -13.52 0.13
C GLN A 13 1.64 -12.38 -0.73
N GLY A 14 1.21 -12.67 -1.99
CA GLY A 14 0.51 -11.75 -2.88
C GLY A 14 1.32 -11.36 -4.12
N ASP A 15 0.99 -10.20 -4.69
CA ASP A 15 1.50 -9.68 -5.97
C ASP A 15 2.91 -9.07 -5.82
N ILE A 16 3.87 -9.90 -5.38
CA ILE A 16 5.24 -9.48 -5.00
C ILE A 16 6.03 -9.09 -6.25
N GLU A 17 6.05 -9.97 -7.25
CA GLU A 17 6.84 -9.78 -8.48
C GLU A 17 6.32 -8.60 -9.30
N GLU A 18 4.99 -8.42 -9.35
CA GLU A 18 4.33 -7.32 -10.03
C GLU A 18 4.71 -5.97 -9.38
N ASN A 19 4.70 -5.91 -8.04
CA ASN A 19 5.13 -4.73 -7.30
C ASN A 19 6.63 -4.44 -7.49
N ILE A 20 7.48 -5.47 -7.52
CA ILE A 20 8.91 -5.32 -7.83
C ILE A 20 9.09 -4.74 -9.23
N ALA A 21 8.39 -5.30 -10.22
CA ALA A 21 8.50 -4.87 -11.62
C ALA A 21 8.04 -3.41 -11.80
N ALA A 22 6.85 -3.06 -11.29
CA ALA A 22 6.30 -1.72 -11.39
C ALA A 22 7.17 -0.67 -10.67
N THR A 23 7.72 -1.01 -9.51
CA THR A 23 8.60 -0.11 -8.74
C THR A 23 9.94 0.11 -9.45
N LYS A 24 10.53 -0.95 -10.03
CA LYS A 24 11.76 -0.84 -10.84
C LYS A 24 11.54 0.02 -12.08
N GLU A 25 10.41 -0.12 -12.76
CA GLU A 25 10.10 0.70 -13.94
C GLU A 25 9.91 2.18 -13.54
N ALA A 26 9.27 2.45 -12.41
CA ALA A 26 9.14 3.81 -11.88
C ALA A 26 10.52 4.44 -11.56
N LEU A 27 11.43 3.71 -10.91
CA LEU A 27 12.80 4.18 -10.65
C LEU A 27 13.54 4.49 -11.96
N LYS A 28 13.41 3.63 -12.96
CA LYS A 28 14.00 3.83 -14.29
C LYS A 28 13.48 5.09 -14.97
N HIS A 29 12.16 5.30 -14.99
CA HIS A 29 11.54 6.52 -15.55
C HIS A 29 11.97 7.79 -14.81
N MET A 30 12.19 7.71 -13.51
CA MET A 30 12.72 8.81 -12.70
C MET A 30 14.24 9.00 -12.84
N GLN A 31 14.94 8.12 -13.56
CA GLN A 31 16.41 8.09 -13.68
C GLN A 31 17.12 8.03 -12.32
N LEU A 32 16.49 7.35 -11.35
CA LEU A 32 17.02 7.16 -10.00
C LEU A 32 17.78 5.83 -9.90
N LYS A 33 18.84 5.83 -9.12
CA LYS A 33 19.49 4.60 -8.67
C LYS A 33 18.75 4.08 -7.45
N GLY A 34 18.45 2.79 -7.43
CA GLY A 34 17.77 2.18 -6.30
C GLY A 34 17.68 0.66 -6.43
N THR A 35 17.48 0.03 -5.29
CA THR A 35 17.24 -1.41 -5.17
C THR A 35 15.78 -1.65 -4.79
N VAL A 36 15.16 -2.64 -5.42
CA VAL A 36 13.82 -3.11 -5.06
C VAL A 36 13.94 -4.61 -4.82
N GLU A 37 13.63 -5.04 -3.60
CA GLU A 37 13.84 -6.42 -3.18
C GLU A 37 12.71 -6.92 -2.26
N PRO A 38 12.40 -8.23 -2.28
CA PRO A 38 11.47 -8.81 -1.34
C PRO A 38 12.10 -8.86 0.05
N VAL A 39 11.34 -8.46 1.08
CA VAL A 39 11.73 -8.52 2.50
C VAL A 39 10.69 -9.26 3.31
N ARG A 40 11.12 -10.11 4.25
CA ARG A 40 10.25 -10.98 5.05
C ARG A 40 10.49 -10.85 6.54
N TYR A 41 11.73 -10.69 6.93
CA TYR A 41 12.16 -10.71 8.33
C TYR A 41 12.48 -9.32 8.85
N SER A 42 12.38 -9.13 10.15
CA SER A 42 12.64 -7.84 10.80
C SER A 42 13.99 -7.23 10.42
N GLU A 43 15.04 -8.05 10.34
CA GLU A 43 16.41 -7.62 10.02
C GLU A 43 16.56 -7.13 8.57
N GLU A 44 15.73 -7.62 7.64
CA GLU A 44 15.68 -7.17 6.26
C GLU A 44 14.90 -5.85 6.16
N ILE A 45 13.76 -5.79 6.85
CA ILE A 45 12.86 -4.63 6.89
C ILE A 45 13.54 -3.40 7.51
N GLU A 46 14.42 -3.58 8.49
CA GLU A 46 15.18 -2.48 9.10
C GLU A 46 16.26 -1.87 8.20
N LYS A 47 16.60 -2.52 7.09
CA LYS A 47 17.64 -2.06 6.15
C LYS A 47 17.12 -1.29 4.96
N VAL A 48 15.81 -1.24 4.76
CA VAL A 48 15.21 -0.55 3.61
C VAL A 48 14.72 0.85 3.98
N ASP A 49 14.63 1.74 2.99
CA ASP A 49 14.19 3.12 3.19
C ASP A 49 12.66 3.25 3.22
N SER A 50 11.95 2.28 2.64
CA SER A 50 10.49 2.27 2.57
C SER A 50 9.97 0.86 2.29
N LEU A 51 8.65 0.70 2.44
CA LEU A 51 7.98 -0.58 2.23
C LEU A 51 6.81 -0.47 1.25
N ILE A 52 6.59 -1.52 0.45
CA ILE A 52 5.33 -1.76 -0.23
C ILE A 52 4.74 -3.06 0.33
N LEU A 53 3.50 -2.98 0.76
CA LEU A 53 2.70 -4.11 1.25
C LEU A 53 1.72 -4.50 0.15
N PRO A 54 1.99 -5.60 -0.59
CA PRO A 54 1.25 -5.96 -1.80
C PRO A 54 -0.18 -6.40 -1.53
N GLY A 55 -0.97 -6.45 -2.60
CA GLY A 55 -2.24 -7.17 -2.65
C GLY A 55 -2.09 -8.65 -2.39
N GLY A 56 -3.20 -9.32 -2.07
CA GLY A 56 -3.23 -10.75 -1.75
C GLY A 56 -4.39 -11.09 -0.83
N GLU A 57 -4.23 -12.10 0.03
CA GLU A 57 -5.22 -12.48 1.04
C GLU A 57 -4.82 -11.92 2.41
N SER A 58 -5.58 -10.94 2.91
CA SER A 58 -5.20 -10.19 4.11
C SER A 58 -5.12 -11.02 5.39
N THR A 59 -5.94 -12.08 5.53
CA THR A 59 -5.87 -12.99 6.69
C THR A 59 -4.62 -13.88 6.65
N VAL A 60 -4.19 -14.30 5.47
CA VAL A 60 -2.94 -15.04 5.28
C VAL A 60 -1.74 -14.13 5.59
N ILE A 61 -1.71 -12.92 5.04
CA ILE A 61 -0.66 -11.94 5.32
C ILE A 61 -0.57 -11.65 6.83
N SER A 62 -1.72 -11.42 7.48
CA SER A 62 -1.81 -11.20 8.93
C SER A 62 -1.21 -12.35 9.73
N THR A 63 -1.59 -13.58 9.38
CA THR A 63 -1.10 -14.79 10.07
C THR A 63 0.40 -14.97 9.87
N LEU A 64 0.89 -14.87 8.64
CA LEU A 64 2.30 -15.06 8.32
C LEU A 64 3.20 -13.99 8.98
N THR A 65 2.80 -12.73 8.93
CA THR A 65 3.58 -11.64 9.57
C THR A 65 3.53 -11.72 11.10
N ALA A 66 2.48 -12.29 11.70
CA ALA A 66 2.38 -12.49 13.14
C ALA A 66 3.27 -13.64 13.63
N ILE A 67 3.41 -14.72 12.83
CA ILE A 67 4.22 -15.90 13.18
C ILE A 67 5.72 -15.62 12.97
N GLN A 68 6.06 -14.78 11.99
CA GLN A 68 7.45 -14.48 11.65
C GLN A 68 8.08 -13.47 12.62
N GLY A 69 8.41 -13.93 13.82
CA GLY A 69 9.40 -13.34 14.74
C GLY A 69 9.41 -11.81 14.90
N GLY A 70 8.22 -11.14 15.07
CA GLY A 70 8.19 -9.71 15.33
C GLY A 70 8.07 -8.83 14.08
N THR A 71 7.94 -9.40 12.88
CA THR A 71 7.83 -8.66 11.62
C THR A 71 6.70 -7.61 11.63
N LEU A 72 5.50 -7.98 12.09
CA LEU A 72 4.37 -7.06 12.22
C LEU A 72 4.71 -5.87 13.14
N GLN A 73 5.33 -6.14 14.29
CA GLN A 73 5.72 -5.12 15.27
C GLN A 73 6.82 -4.21 14.73
N THR A 74 7.78 -4.77 14.00
CA THR A 74 8.85 -4.01 13.36
C THR A 74 8.30 -3.04 12.31
N ILE A 75 7.42 -3.51 11.41
CA ILE A 75 6.76 -2.63 10.42
C ILE A 75 5.98 -1.53 11.15
N ARG A 76 5.15 -1.92 12.13
CA ARG A 76 4.33 -0.97 12.90
C ARG A 76 5.19 0.12 13.55
N ARG A 77 6.31 -0.23 14.17
CA ARG A 77 7.26 0.68 14.80
C ARG A 77 7.92 1.62 13.78
N LEU A 78 8.46 1.07 12.68
CA LEU A 78 9.16 1.87 11.67
C LEU A 78 8.22 2.86 10.97
N VAL A 79 7.01 2.43 10.62
CA VAL A 79 5.99 3.30 10.01
C VAL A 79 5.51 4.39 11.00
N SER A 80 5.35 4.06 12.29
CA SER A 80 5.04 5.07 13.32
C SER A 80 6.16 6.10 13.49
N ASN A 81 7.41 5.73 13.19
CA ASN A 81 8.56 6.63 13.18
C ASN A 81 8.72 7.38 11.84
N GLY A 82 7.75 7.28 10.95
CA GLY A 82 7.69 8.03 9.70
C GLY A 82 8.21 7.32 8.46
N MET A 83 8.67 6.05 8.56
CA MET A 83 9.07 5.28 7.36
C MET A 83 7.91 5.26 6.35
N PRO A 84 8.16 5.62 5.08
CA PRO A 84 7.13 5.56 4.05
C PRO A 84 6.67 4.13 3.77
N ILE A 85 5.35 3.97 3.62
CA ILE A 85 4.75 2.69 3.23
C ILE A 85 3.57 2.89 2.28
N MET A 86 3.48 2.03 1.27
CA MET A 86 2.32 1.93 0.39
C MET A 86 1.68 0.56 0.55
N GLY A 87 0.37 0.51 0.81
CA GLY A 87 -0.40 -0.73 0.87
C GLY A 87 -1.42 -0.79 -0.25
N THR A 88 -1.38 -1.86 -1.08
CA THR A 88 -2.32 -2.08 -2.18
C THR A 88 -3.31 -3.19 -1.84
N CYS A 89 -4.60 -3.00 -2.08
CA CYS A 89 -5.67 -3.96 -1.83
C CYS A 89 -5.60 -4.57 -0.40
N ALA A 90 -5.14 -5.81 -0.26
CA ALA A 90 -4.92 -6.45 1.05
C ALA A 90 -3.91 -5.69 1.91
N GLY A 91 -2.90 -5.06 1.30
CA GLY A 91 -1.94 -4.20 2.00
C GLY A 91 -2.60 -3.00 2.67
N MET A 92 -3.56 -2.34 2.01
CA MET A 92 -4.35 -1.27 2.64
C MET A 92 -5.17 -1.79 3.82
N ILE A 93 -5.77 -3.00 3.71
CA ILE A 93 -6.49 -3.64 4.81
C ILE A 93 -5.54 -3.85 6.01
N MET A 94 -4.34 -4.35 5.78
CA MET A 94 -3.36 -4.59 6.84
C MET A 94 -2.90 -3.31 7.56
N LEU A 95 -2.82 -2.19 6.84
CA LEU A 95 -2.46 -0.88 7.40
C LEU A 95 -3.59 -0.24 8.21
N SER A 96 -4.85 -0.60 7.97
CA SER A 96 -6.03 0.02 8.62
C SER A 96 -6.10 -0.22 10.13
N LYS A 97 -6.84 0.63 10.83
CA LYS A 97 -7.13 0.43 12.27
C LYS A 97 -8.14 -0.68 12.50
N ARG A 98 -9.14 -0.80 11.64
CA ARG A 98 -10.19 -1.82 11.72
C ARG A 98 -10.58 -2.31 10.32
N ALA A 99 -10.92 -3.58 10.24
CA ALA A 99 -11.39 -4.20 9.01
C ALA A 99 -12.69 -4.97 9.27
N TYR A 100 -13.66 -4.78 8.39
CA TYR A 100 -14.94 -5.47 8.43
C TYR A 100 -15.12 -6.33 7.18
N ASP A 101 -15.82 -7.43 7.35
CA ASP A 101 -16.33 -8.25 6.27
C ASP A 101 -17.86 -8.27 6.36
N ARG A 102 -18.56 -8.30 5.22
CA ARG A 102 -20.02 -8.25 5.19
C ARG A 102 -20.70 -9.43 5.86
N VAL A 103 -20.02 -10.57 5.92
CA VAL A 103 -20.58 -11.83 6.43
C VAL A 103 -20.25 -12.01 7.92
N VAL A 104 -18.97 -11.81 8.27
CA VAL A 104 -18.48 -12.12 9.63
C VAL A 104 -18.43 -10.90 10.55
N GLY A 105 -18.72 -9.70 10.05
CA GLY A 105 -18.58 -8.46 10.81
C GLY A 105 -17.12 -8.02 10.95
N GLU A 106 -16.73 -7.50 12.12
CA GLU A 106 -15.34 -7.08 12.38
C GLU A 106 -14.40 -8.29 12.34
N THR A 107 -13.34 -8.19 11.53
CA THR A 107 -12.38 -9.30 11.39
C THR A 107 -11.46 -9.35 12.59
N LYS A 108 -11.08 -10.57 13.01
CA LYS A 108 -10.15 -10.79 14.14
C LYS A 108 -8.68 -10.84 13.70
N GLN A 109 -8.38 -10.51 12.45
CA GLN A 109 -7.00 -10.50 11.96
C GLN A 109 -6.16 -9.42 12.66
N GLN A 110 -4.87 -9.68 12.86
CA GLN A 110 -3.96 -8.68 13.40
C GLN A 110 -3.64 -7.65 12.31
N LEU A 111 -3.98 -6.38 12.56
CA LEU A 111 -3.74 -5.27 11.66
C LEU A 111 -2.54 -4.44 12.15
N MET A 112 -1.87 -3.73 11.27
CA MET A 112 -0.78 -2.82 11.65
C MET A 112 -1.31 -1.57 12.34
N GLY A 113 -2.47 -1.04 11.89
CA GLY A 113 -3.15 0.07 12.55
C GLY A 113 -2.49 1.44 12.37
N ASN A 114 -1.51 1.58 11.47
CA ASN A 114 -0.80 2.83 11.22
C ASN A 114 -1.61 3.84 10.39
N LEU A 115 -2.55 3.37 9.58
CA LEU A 115 -3.43 4.21 8.76
C LEU A 115 -4.80 4.34 9.44
N ASP A 116 -5.20 5.58 9.74
CA ASP A 116 -6.42 5.90 10.51
C ASP A 116 -7.68 5.77 9.66
N ILE A 117 -7.97 4.56 9.22
CA ILE A 117 -9.15 4.21 8.42
C ILE A 117 -9.84 2.97 8.95
N VAL A 118 -11.11 2.85 8.59
CA VAL A 118 -11.90 1.62 8.70
C VAL A 118 -12.18 1.11 7.30
N VAL A 119 -11.86 -0.14 7.02
CA VAL A 119 -12.08 -0.74 5.70
C VAL A 119 -13.17 -1.80 5.71
N GLU A 120 -13.88 -1.94 4.59
CA GLU A 120 -14.76 -3.06 4.30
C GLU A 120 -14.15 -3.91 3.21
N ARG A 121 -13.95 -5.20 3.51
CA ARG A 121 -13.41 -6.18 2.58
C ARG A 121 -14.49 -6.60 1.56
N ASN A 122 -14.05 -6.98 0.34
CA ASN A 122 -14.94 -7.50 -0.71
C ASN A 122 -16.16 -6.59 -0.96
N ALA A 123 -15.97 -5.28 -0.96
CA ALA A 123 -17.05 -4.30 -0.88
C ALA A 123 -17.83 -4.11 -2.19
N PHE A 124 -17.33 -4.59 -3.33
CA PHE A 124 -17.99 -4.47 -4.63
C PHE A 124 -18.93 -5.64 -4.94
N GLY A 125 -18.94 -6.70 -4.09
CA GLY A 125 -19.85 -7.84 -4.20
C GLY A 125 -19.43 -8.88 -5.23
N ARG A 126 -20.11 -10.06 -5.23
CA ARG A 126 -19.74 -11.20 -6.09
C ARG A 126 -19.91 -10.96 -7.59
N GLN A 127 -20.77 -10.02 -7.99
CA GLN A 127 -21.00 -9.73 -9.42
C GLN A 127 -19.90 -8.88 -10.04
N ASN A 128 -19.09 -8.16 -9.23
CA ASN A 128 -17.99 -7.31 -9.66
C ASN A 128 -16.69 -7.72 -8.96
N ASP A 129 -16.35 -9.01 -9.02
CA ASP A 129 -15.14 -9.54 -8.37
C ASP A 129 -13.86 -8.91 -8.95
N SER A 130 -13.88 -8.54 -10.25
CA SER A 130 -12.78 -7.84 -10.91
C SER A 130 -13.32 -6.88 -11.96
N PHE A 131 -12.82 -5.65 -11.98
CA PHE A 131 -13.16 -4.63 -12.98
C PHE A 131 -12.04 -3.58 -13.06
N GLU A 132 -12.10 -2.79 -14.13
CA GLU A 132 -11.23 -1.63 -14.33
C GLU A 132 -12.07 -0.35 -14.29
N ALA A 133 -11.47 0.72 -13.78
CA ALA A 133 -12.11 2.04 -13.75
C ALA A 133 -11.07 3.15 -13.94
N ASP A 134 -11.48 4.19 -14.65
CA ASP A 134 -10.69 5.42 -14.74
C ASP A 134 -10.95 6.28 -13.51
N LEU A 135 -9.89 6.56 -12.76
CA LEU A 135 -9.91 7.31 -11.51
C LEU A 135 -9.33 8.70 -11.69
N GLU A 136 -10.01 9.70 -11.15
CA GLU A 136 -9.42 11.01 -10.97
C GLU A 136 -8.57 10.99 -9.69
N ILE A 137 -7.27 11.18 -9.86
CA ILE A 137 -6.30 11.29 -8.78
C ILE A 137 -5.51 12.60 -8.96
N PRO A 138 -6.00 13.72 -8.41
CA PRO A 138 -5.43 15.04 -8.68
C PRO A 138 -3.93 15.15 -8.39
N THR A 139 -3.42 14.42 -7.40
CA THR A 139 -2.00 14.35 -7.05
C THR A 139 -1.12 13.72 -8.14
N LEU A 140 -1.70 12.97 -9.07
CA LEU A 140 -1.00 12.34 -10.20
C LEU A 140 -1.12 13.15 -11.51
N GLY A 141 -1.86 14.27 -11.49
CA GLY A 141 -2.05 15.14 -12.63
C GLY A 141 -3.48 15.11 -13.20
N LYS A 142 -3.66 15.67 -14.41
CA LYS A 142 -5.00 15.83 -15.01
C LYS A 142 -5.56 14.58 -15.69
N ASN A 143 -4.69 13.66 -16.10
CA ASN A 143 -5.12 12.43 -16.78
C ASN A 143 -5.60 11.43 -15.77
N THR A 144 -6.71 10.74 -16.06
CA THR A 144 -7.21 9.64 -15.24
C THR A 144 -6.16 8.55 -15.04
N PHE A 145 -6.25 7.86 -13.93
CA PHE A 145 -5.43 6.70 -13.61
C PHE A 145 -6.29 5.44 -13.72
N ARG A 146 -5.81 4.43 -14.43
CA ARG A 146 -6.53 3.17 -14.57
C ARG A 146 -6.39 2.34 -13.31
N GLY A 147 -7.44 2.25 -12.51
CA GLY A 147 -7.51 1.40 -11.33
C GLY A 147 -7.95 -0.02 -11.70
N ILE A 148 -7.16 -1.02 -11.31
CA ILE A 148 -7.48 -2.45 -11.47
C ILE A 148 -7.99 -2.96 -10.14
N PHE A 149 -9.26 -3.34 -10.08
CA PHE A 149 -9.94 -3.80 -8.88
C PHE A 149 -10.13 -5.32 -8.92
N ILE A 150 -9.68 -6.04 -7.89
CA ILE A 150 -9.80 -7.49 -7.75
C ILE A 150 -10.28 -7.80 -6.33
N ARG A 151 -11.54 -8.20 -6.17
CA ARG A 151 -12.19 -8.43 -4.86
C ARG A 151 -11.90 -7.34 -3.83
N SER A 152 -11.91 -6.11 -4.31
CA SER A 152 -11.31 -4.96 -3.64
C SER A 152 -12.07 -4.52 -2.40
N PRO A 153 -11.34 -4.01 -1.37
CA PRO A 153 -11.95 -3.32 -0.24
C PRO A 153 -12.41 -1.92 -0.64
N ILE A 154 -13.12 -1.26 0.28
CA ILE A 154 -13.32 0.19 0.29
C ILE A 154 -12.98 0.75 1.66
N VAL A 155 -12.71 2.04 1.71
CA VAL A 155 -12.62 2.77 2.98
C VAL A 155 -14.02 3.24 3.37
N ARG A 156 -14.47 2.85 4.58
CA ARG A 156 -15.77 3.24 5.15
C ARG A 156 -15.68 4.53 5.95
N GLU A 157 -14.60 4.66 6.71
CA GLU A 157 -14.38 5.80 7.61
C GLU A 157 -12.92 6.23 7.50
N VAL A 158 -12.68 7.53 7.59
CA VAL A 158 -11.35 8.14 7.61
C VAL A 158 -11.22 9.00 8.86
N GLY A 159 -10.04 8.98 9.49
CA GLY A 159 -9.71 9.91 10.58
C GLY A 159 -9.39 11.32 10.06
N ASP A 160 -9.36 12.29 10.96
CA ASP A 160 -9.20 13.72 10.65
C ASP A 160 -7.92 14.08 9.86
N ARG A 161 -6.90 13.24 9.94
CA ARG A 161 -5.59 13.47 9.29
C ARG A 161 -5.38 12.59 8.06
N VAL A 162 -6.45 12.05 7.50
CA VAL A 162 -6.40 11.19 6.31
C VAL A 162 -7.01 11.92 5.12
N ASP A 163 -6.20 12.13 4.10
CA ASP A 163 -6.62 12.71 2.83
C ASP A 163 -7.23 11.61 1.94
N LYS A 164 -8.41 11.86 1.40
CA LYS A 164 -9.00 11.04 0.34
C LYS A 164 -8.36 11.46 -0.99
N ILE A 165 -7.65 10.56 -1.64
CA ILE A 165 -6.94 10.89 -2.89
C ILE A 165 -7.60 10.32 -4.14
N ALA A 166 -8.51 9.35 -3.99
CA ALA A 166 -9.38 8.90 -5.08
C ALA A 166 -10.71 8.34 -4.54
N GLU A 167 -11.78 8.59 -5.29
CA GLU A 167 -13.11 8.02 -5.07
C GLU A 167 -13.63 7.38 -6.37
N PHE A 168 -14.40 6.31 -6.24
CA PHE A 168 -15.11 5.66 -7.34
C PHE A 168 -16.52 5.29 -6.90
N ASN A 169 -17.55 5.76 -7.63
CA ASN A 169 -18.96 5.56 -7.31
C ASN A 169 -19.29 5.92 -5.84
N ASN A 170 -18.87 7.09 -5.38
CA ASN A 170 -19.02 7.59 -4.01
C ASN A 170 -18.36 6.70 -2.94
N LYS A 171 -17.42 5.84 -3.32
CA LYS A 171 -16.63 5.01 -2.40
C LYS A 171 -15.20 5.48 -2.40
N ILE A 172 -14.60 5.65 -1.23
CA ILE A 172 -13.20 6.03 -1.09
C ILE A 172 -12.36 4.79 -1.45
N VAL A 173 -11.50 4.94 -2.47
CA VAL A 173 -10.67 3.85 -3.02
C VAL A 173 -9.17 4.11 -2.92
N ALA A 174 -8.77 5.33 -2.56
CA ALA A 174 -7.39 5.61 -2.21
C ALA A 174 -7.30 6.73 -1.17
N VAL A 175 -6.35 6.59 -0.27
CA VAL A 175 -6.12 7.52 0.84
C VAL A 175 -4.63 7.74 1.08
N LYS A 176 -4.32 8.88 1.71
CA LYS A 176 -2.97 9.23 2.16
C LYS A 176 -3.02 9.77 3.60
N GLN A 177 -2.07 9.36 4.41
CA GLN A 177 -1.83 9.92 5.74
C GLN A 177 -0.33 10.08 5.94
N GLN A 178 0.17 11.32 5.97
CA GLN A 178 1.61 11.58 6.04
C GLN A 178 2.39 10.83 4.93
N ASN A 179 3.25 9.87 5.31
CA ASN A 179 4.06 9.06 4.40
C ASN A 179 3.40 7.70 4.07
N ILE A 180 2.14 7.51 4.42
CA ILE A 180 1.40 6.26 4.18
C ILE A 180 0.42 6.47 3.03
N ILE A 181 0.44 5.57 2.05
CA ILE A 181 -0.56 5.49 0.97
C ILE A 181 -1.30 4.17 1.09
N GLY A 182 -2.63 4.20 0.97
CA GLY A 182 -3.47 3.01 0.86
C GLY A 182 -4.32 3.07 -0.40
N THR A 183 -4.33 2.01 -1.22
CA THR A 183 -5.19 1.88 -2.39
C THR A 183 -6.05 0.62 -2.32
N ALA A 184 -7.30 0.73 -2.72
CA ALA A 184 -8.21 -0.42 -2.85
C ALA A 184 -7.93 -1.24 -4.13
N PHE A 185 -7.29 -0.65 -5.11
CA PHE A 185 -6.94 -1.21 -6.41
C PHE A 185 -5.45 -1.59 -6.47
N HIS A 186 -5.08 -2.25 -7.56
CA HIS A 186 -3.74 -2.76 -7.85
C HIS A 186 -3.03 -1.83 -8.84
N PRO A 187 -2.28 -0.81 -8.40
CA PRO A 187 -1.55 0.10 -9.28
C PRO A 187 -0.42 -0.61 -10.04
N GLU A 188 0.13 -1.70 -9.48
CA GLU A 188 1.17 -2.54 -10.09
C GLU A 188 0.71 -3.25 -11.36
N LEU A 189 -0.60 -3.42 -11.55
CA LEU A 189 -1.20 -4.06 -12.73
C LEU A 189 -1.69 -3.08 -13.78
N SER A 190 -1.67 -1.77 -13.50
CA SER A 190 -2.27 -0.75 -14.37
C SER A 190 -1.45 -0.45 -15.63
N GLY A 191 -0.16 -0.76 -15.64
CA GLY A 191 0.79 -0.29 -16.65
C GLY A 191 1.12 1.20 -16.56
N ASP A 192 0.63 1.89 -15.53
CA ASP A 192 0.84 3.31 -15.27
C ASP A 192 1.64 3.47 -13.97
N ASP A 193 2.87 3.94 -14.06
CA ASP A 193 3.79 4.04 -12.93
C ASP A 193 3.66 5.34 -12.12
N ARG A 194 2.71 6.24 -12.46
CA ARG A 194 2.59 7.54 -11.80
C ARG A 194 2.39 7.44 -10.29
N LEU A 195 1.65 6.45 -9.80
CA LEU A 195 1.45 6.25 -8.36
C LEU A 195 2.73 5.76 -7.67
N HIS A 196 3.48 4.86 -8.31
CA HIS A 196 4.78 4.42 -7.78
C HIS A 196 5.79 5.57 -7.76
N ARG A 197 5.84 6.40 -8.81
CA ARG A 197 6.68 7.61 -8.82
C ARG A 197 6.28 8.61 -7.73
N TYR A 198 4.99 8.78 -7.50
CA TYR A 198 4.49 9.61 -6.41
C TYR A 198 4.95 9.08 -5.05
N PHE A 199 4.85 7.76 -4.82
CA PHE A 199 5.36 7.13 -3.61
C PHE A 199 6.88 7.28 -3.45
N ILE A 200 7.66 7.06 -4.52
CA ILE A 200 9.12 7.23 -4.51
C ILE A 200 9.51 8.67 -4.13
N ASN A 201 8.77 9.68 -4.60
CA ASN A 201 9.02 11.07 -4.18
C ASN A 201 8.83 11.25 -2.65
N ILE A 202 7.83 10.60 -2.04
CA ILE A 202 7.65 10.62 -0.57
C ILE A 202 8.87 9.97 0.11
N VAL A 203 9.41 8.88 -0.43
CA VAL A 203 10.60 8.21 0.09
C VAL A 203 11.82 9.15 0.04
N LEU A 204 12.03 9.82 -1.10
CA LEU A 204 13.14 10.79 -1.25
C LEU A 204 13.02 11.94 -0.27
N ASP A 205 11.83 12.49 -0.07
CA ASP A 205 11.60 13.58 0.87
C ASP A 205 11.81 13.14 2.32
N PHE A 206 11.44 11.91 2.66
CA PHE A 206 11.71 11.33 3.97
C PHE A 206 13.22 11.18 4.23
N LYS A 207 13.98 10.64 3.27
CA LYS A 207 15.45 10.50 3.37
C LYS A 207 16.16 11.84 3.56
N LYS A 208 15.76 12.88 2.82
CA LYS A 208 16.33 14.23 2.98
C LYS A 208 16.15 14.82 4.37
N LYS A 209 15.07 14.45 5.07
CA LYS A 209 14.79 14.93 6.43
C LYS A 209 15.59 14.20 7.51
N GLN A 210 16.20 13.05 7.17
CA GLN A 210 17.02 12.27 8.09
C GLN A 210 18.54 12.61 8.01
N GLN A 211 18.94 13.35 6.98
CA GLN A 211 20.29 13.86 6.78
C GLN A 211 20.49 15.21 7.47
#